data_bfc38caef69a92adfbbf1b46f09a8d7e
#
_entry.id   bfc38caef69a92adfbbf1b46f09a8d7e
#
_cell.length_a   1.000
_cell.length_b   1.000
_cell.length_c   1.000
_cell.angle_alpha   90.00
_cell.angle_beta   90.00
_cell.angle_gamma   90.00
#
_symmetry.space_group_name_H-M   'P 1'
#
loop_
_entity.id
_entity.type
_entity.pdbx_description
1 polymer ?
#
loop_
_entity_poly.entity_id
_entity_poly.type
_entity_poly.pdbx_seq_one_letter_code
_entity_poly.pdbx_strand_id
1 'polypeptide(L)'
;MYPFKMNPQEYCKQKTKESHSSFLSAFIFLKKEKKNALIALYAFCREVDDIADECKDNKIGKNKLNWWRSEINRLYNKNPQHPVTIALEPYISKYNLNKLYFIEIIDGMEMDLIFNRYKNFKQLQLYCYRVASTVGILSAHIFGFKDNKTLTYAHNLGIALQLTNIIRDLGEDAKRGRIYVPLDELKKLNISESEILKNIKDKKIKDLVVNQTKRAQYFYKLAINNLSNLDKKNQKPGLIMANIYYVLLSKIIKDRPENILNQKTLLTKYRKLQIALLTFFNYEWIK
;
A
#
# COMPACT_ATOMS: atom_id res chain seq x y z
N MET A 1 -22.90 -23.20 6.64
CA MET A 1 -22.14 -23.49 5.41
C MET A 1 -22.67 -22.56 4.32
N TYR A 2 -22.02 -21.42 4.04
CA TYR A 2 -22.42 -20.55 2.95
C TYR A 2 -22.02 -21.23 1.64
N PRO A 3 -22.94 -21.52 0.73
CA PRO A 3 -22.60 -22.12 -0.56
C PRO A 3 -22.01 -21.02 -1.45
N PHE A 4 -20.68 -20.83 -1.40
CA PHE A 4 -20.03 -20.00 -2.39
C PHE A 4 -20.19 -20.65 -3.77
N LYS A 5 -21.02 -20.06 -4.64
CA LYS A 5 -21.13 -20.46 -6.05
C LYS A 5 -19.84 -20.25 -6.84
N MET A 6 -18.85 -19.54 -6.28
CA MET A 6 -17.60 -19.15 -6.93
C MET A 6 -16.40 -19.78 -6.21
N ASN A 7 -15.41 -20.25 -7.01
CA ASN A 7 -14.14 -20.75 -6.49
C ASN A 7 -13.39 -19.64 -5.71
N PRO A 8 -12.82 -19.92 -4.52
CA PRO A 8 -12.12 -18.95 -3.69
C PRO A 8 -11.06 -18.12 -4.44
N GLN A 9 -10.28 -18.75 -5.32
CA GLN A 9 -9.26 -18.06 -6.12
C GLN A 9 -9.89 -17.13 -7.19
N GLU A 10 -11.06 -17.49 -7.71
CA GLU A 10 -11.79 -16.62 -8.66
C GLU A 10 -12.38 -15.41 -7.96
N TYR A 11 -12.92 -15.59 -6.75
CA TYR A 11 -13.35 -14.48 -5.90
C TYR A 11 -12.21 -13.46 -5.69
N CYS A 12 -11.02 -13.94 -5.28
CA CYS A 12 -9.86 -13.07 -5.10
C CYS A 12 -9.46 -12.33 -6.38
N LYS A 13 -9.53 -13.00 -7.54
CA LYS A 13 -9.24 -12.36 -8.84
C LYS A 13 -10.24 -11.28 -9.18
N GLN A 14 -11.53 -11.52 -8.95
CA GLN A 14 -12.57 -10.53 -9.19
C GLN A 14 -12.38 -9.31 -8.29
N LYS A 15 -12.25 -9.49 -6.98
CA LYS A 15 -11.99 -8.43 -6.00
C LYS A 15 -10.77 -7.58 -6.38
N THR A 16 -9.70 -8.25 -6.84
CA THR A 16 -8.47 -7.57 -7.27
C THR A 16 -8.66 -6.76 -8.56
N LYS A 17 -9.46 -7.23 -9.51
CA LYS A 17 -9.74 -6.50 -10.76
C LYS A 17 -10.56 -5.22 -10.51
N GLU A 18 -11.55 -5.30 -9.65
CA GLU A 18 -12.44 -4.19 -9.31
C GLU A 18 -11.69 -3.01 -8.66
N SER A 19 -10.58 -3.28 -7.98
CA SER A 19 -9.75 -2.24 -7.35
C SER A 19 -8.97 -1.35 -8.30
N HIS A 20 -8.87 -1.68 -9.60
CA HIS A 20 -8.08 -0.96 -10.62
C HIS A 20 -6.61 -0.68 -10.22
N SER A 21 -6.05 -1.48 -9.33
CA SER A 21 -4.73 -1.25 -8.73
C SER A 21 -3.57 -1.44 -9.70
N SER A 22 -2.52 -0.63 -9.49
CA SER A 22 -1.23 -0.76 -10.20
C SER A 22 -0.49 -2.06 -9.85
N PHE A 23 -0.84 -2.73 -8.75
CA PHE A 23 -0.24 -3.99 -8.31
C PHE A 23 -0.30 -5.08 -9.38
N LEU A 24 -1.42 -5.17 -10.11
CA LEU A 24 -1.57 -6.16 -11.18
C LEU A 24 -0.51 -6.05 -12.27
N SER A 25 -0.01 -4.84 -12.55
CA SER A 25 1.04 -4.61 -13.55
C SER A 25 2.38 -5.27 -13.17
N ALA A 26 2.66 -5.40 -11.86
CA ALA A 26 3.87 -6.04 -11.36
C ALA A 26 3.78 -7.59 -11.38
N PHE A 27 2.56 -8.15 -11.43
CA PHE A 27 2.34 -9.60 -11.35
C PHE A 27 2.39 -10.31 -12.71
N ILE A 28 2.54 -9.57 -13.82
CA ILE A 28 2.53 -10.13 -15.19
C ILE A 28 3.64 -11.16 -15.38
N PHE A 29 4.81 -10.93 -14.77
CA PHE A 29 6.00 -11.77 -14.94
C PHE A 29 6.13 -12.90 -13.91
N LEU A 30 5.14 -13.08 -13.03
CA LEU A 30 5.18 -14.09 -11.98
C LEU A 30 4.65 -15.44 -12.46
N LYS A 31 5.25 -16.53 -11.95
CA LYS A 31 4.68 -17.88 -12.09
C LYS A 31 3.28 -17.92 -11.46
N LYS A 32 2.39 -18.73 -12.04
CA LYS A 32 0.96 -18.84 -11.67
C LYS A 32 0.73 -18.95 -10.17
N GLU A 33 1.53 -19.77 -9.48
CA GLU A 33 1.37 -20.02 -8.05
C GLU A 33 1.66 -18.76 -7.19
N LYS A 34 2.82 -18.11 -7.39
CA LYS A 34 3.16 -16.86 -6.70
C LYS A 34 2.16 -15.75 -7.02
N LYS A 35 1.71 -15.68 -8.27
CA LYS A 35 0.66 -14.76 -8.69
C LYS A 35 -0.64 -14.99 -7.95
N ASN A 36 -1.08 -16.24 -7.79
CA ASN A 36 -2.29 -16.58 -7.06
C ASN A 36 -2.17 -16.22 -5.57
N ALA A 37 -1.02 -16.48 -4.93
CA ALA A 37 -0.77 -16.10 -3.55
C ALA A 37 -0.86 -14.58 -3.35
N LEU A 38 -0.27 -13.78 -4.25
CA LEU A 38 -0.34 -12.32 -4.19
C LEU A 38 -1.74 -11.78 -4.46
N ILE A 39 -2.49 -12.39 -5.37
CA ILE A 39 -3.89 -12.04 -5.63
C ILE A 39 -4.74 -12.27 -4.38
N ALA A 40 -4.54 -13.39 -3.67
CA ALA A 40 -5.25 -13.68 -2.44
C ALA A 40 -4.84 -12.72 -1.30
N LEU A 41 -3.53 -12.42 -1.15
CA LEU A 41 -3.05 -11.41 -0.21
C LEU A 41 -3.64 -10.02 -0.51
N TYR A 42 -3.63 -9.61 -1.76
CA TYR A 42 -4.18 -8.33 -2.16
C TYR A 42 -5.71 -8.26 -1.95
N ALA A 43 -6.43 -9.36 -2.23
CA ALA A 43 -7.87 -9.45 -1.95
C ALA A 43 -8.15 -9.27 -0.45
N PHE A 44 -7.32 -9.87 0.43
CA PHE A 44 -7.41 -9.64 1.88
C PHE A 44 -7.24 -8.15 2.23
N CYS A 45 -6.21 -7.50 1.69
CA CYS A 45 -6.00 -6.07 1.92
C CYS A 45 -7.22 -5.25 1.49
N ARG A 46 -7.81 -5.55 0.34
CA ARG A 46 -9.01 -4.85 -0.15
C ARG A 46 -10.26 -5.09 0.70
N GLU A 47 -10.45 -6.31 1.20
CA GLU A 47 -11.59 -6.61 2.08
C GLU A 47 -11.56 -5.77 3.35
N VAL A 48 -10.38 -5.64 3.98
CA VAL A 48 -10.25 -4.87 5.22
C VAL A 48 -10.20 -3.35 4.97
N ASP A 49 -9.65 -2.91 3.83
CA ASP A 49 -9.59 -1.52 3.41
C ASP A 49 -11.01 -0.97 3.09
N ASP A 50 -11.83 -1.74 2.36
CA ASP A 50 -13.21 -1.36 2.04
C ASP A 50 -14.06 -1.16 3.31
N ILE A 51 -13.75 -1.85 4.42
CA ILE A 51 -14.43 -1.61 5.71
C ILE A 51 -14.12 -0.19 6.23
N ALA A 52 -12.87 0.24 6.14
CA ALA A 52 -12.46 1.57 6.61
C ALA A 52 -12.98 2.69 5.69
N ASP A 53 -13.15 2.40 4.39
CA ASP A 53 -13.60 3.39 3.40
C ASP A 53 -15.12 3.51 3.29
N GLU A 54 -15.87 2.43 3.49
CA GLU A 54 -17.31 2.38 3.23
C GLU A 54 -18.18 2.43 4.49
N CYS A 55 -17.65 2.00 5.66
CA CYS A 55 -18.42 2.02 6.89
C CYS A 55 -18.53 3.44 7.47
N LYS A 56 -19.75 3.99 7.46
CA LYS A 56 -20.04 5.29 8.07
C LYS A 56 -20.07 5.24 9.60
N ASP A 57 -20.41 4.07 10.18
CA ASP A 57 -20.44 3.86 11.64
C ASP A 57 -19.18 3.14 12.09
N ASN A 58 -18.37 3.82 12.89
CA ASN A 58 -17.09 3.30 13.41
C ASN A 58 -17.28 2.03 14.26
N LYS A 59 -18.42 1.89 14.98
CA LYS A 59 -18.70 0.70 15.80
C LYS A 59 -18.94 -0.52 14.90
N ILE A 60 -19.71 -0.35 13.83
CA ILE A 60 -19.95 -1.41 12.84
C ILE A 60 -18.64 -1.76 12.14
N GLY A 61 -17.85 -0.76 11.70
CA GLY A 61 -16.54 -0.97 11.10
C GLY A 61 -15.61 -1.76 12.02
N LYS A 62 -15.54 -1.38 13.30
CA LYS A 62 -14.74 -2.09 14.31
C LYS A 62 -15.19 -3.55 14.51
N ASN A 63 -16.48 -3.81 14.54
CA ASN A 63 -17.02 -5.17 14.66
C ASN A 63 -16.64 -6.04 13.43
N LYS A 64 -16.69 -5.47 12.21
CA LYS A 64 -16.26 -6.15 10.99
C LYS A 64 -14.75 -6.45 11.01
N LEU A 65 -13.92 -5.52 11.48
CA LEU A 65 -12.47 -5.74 11.63
C LEU A 65 -12.17 -6.80 12.70
N ASN A 66 -12.92 -6.84 13.80
CA ASN A 66 -12.80 -7.90 14.82
C ASN A 66 -13.20 -9.27 14.26
N TRP A 67 -14.21 -9.33 13.39
CA TRP A 67 -14.54 -10.55 12.68
C TRP A 67 -13.36 -11.02 11.81
N TRP A 68 -12.67 -10.10 11.10
CA TRP A 68 -11.48 -10.42 10.32
C TRP A 68 -10.31 -10.90 11.18
N ARG A 69 -10.11 -10.35 12.40
CA ARG A 69 -9.12 -10.89 13.36
C ARG A 69 -9.43 -12.34 13.73
N SER A 70 -10.71 -12.65 13.95
CA SER A 70 -11.17 -14.02 14.22
C SER A 70 -10.98 -14.93 13.00
N GLU A 71 -11.19 -14.41 11.79
CA GLU A 71 -11.00 -15.16 10.55
C GLU A 71 -9.51 -15.45 10.27
N ILE A 72 -8.61 -14.52 10.57
CA ILE A 72 -7.18 -14.78 10.53
C ILE A 72 -6.79 -15.84 11.58
N ASN A 73 -7.38 -15.81 12.77
CA ASN A 73 -7.17 -16.89 13.76
C ASN A 73 -7.62 -18.25 13.21
N ARG A 74 -8.77 -18.34 12.57
CA ARG A 74 -9.26 -19.57 11.91
C ARG A 74 -8.33 -20.04 10.80
N LEU A 75 -7.82 -19.13 9.97
CA LEU A 75 -6.86 -19.43 8.92
C LEU A 75 -5.62 -20.16 9.47
N TYR A 76 -5.03 -19.64 10.55
CA TYR A 76 -3.84 -20.23 11.17
C TYR A 76 -4.15 -21.53 11.95
N ASN A 77 -5.40 -21.75 12.33
CA ASN A 77 -5.91 -23.00 12.91
C ASN A 77 -6.41 -23.97 11.84
N LYS A 78 -6.13 -23.74 10.54
CA LYS A 78 -6.53 -24.59 9.41
C LYS A 78 -8.06 -24.79 9.28
N ASN A 79 -8.83 -23.77 9.65
CA ASN A 79 -10.28 -23.78 9.55
C ASN A 79 -10.83 -22.43 9.02
N PRO A 80 -10.31 -21.90 7.88
CA PRO A 80 -10.78 -20.66 7.29
C PRO A 80 -12.20 -20.81 6.76
N GLN A 81 -12.98 -19.72 6.80
CA GLN A 81 -14.37 -19.73 6.36
C GLN A 81 -14.64 -18.75 5.21
N HIS A 82 -13.82 -17.68 5.08
CA HIS A 82 -13.99 -16.70 4.01
C HIS A 82 -13.25 -17.13 2.73
N PRO A 83 -13.78 -16.88 1.51
CA PRO A 83 -13.09 -17.24 0.27
C PRO A 83 -11.65 -16.77 0.18
N VAL A 84 -11.36 -15.56 0.67
CA VAL A 84 -10.01 -14.99 0.65
C VAL A 84 -9.06 -15.77 1.55
N THR A 85 -9.48 -16.15 2.75
CA THR A 85 -8.64 -16.92 3.68
C THR A 85 -8.50 -18.37 3.24
N ILE A 86 -9.54 -18.97 2.66
CA ILE A 86 -9.45 -20.30 2.02
C ILE A 86 -8.43 -20.27 0.86
N ALA A 87 -8.44 -19.20 0.04
CA ALA A 87 -7.46 -19.04 -1.04
C ALA A 87 -6.03 -18.78 -0.53
N LEU A 88 -5.87 -18.17 0.66
CA LEU A 88 -4.57 -17.91 1.30
C LEU A 88 -3.98 -19.16 2.00
N GLU A 89 -4.82 -20.04 2.51
CA GLU A 89 -4.41 -21.16 3.36
C GLU A 89 -3.22 -21.98 2.81
N PRO A 90 -3.20 -22.41 1.53
CA PRO A 90 -2.10 -23.19 0.98
C PRO A 90 -0.75 -22.44 0.98
N TYR A 91 -0.78 -21.12 1.06
CA TYR A 91 0.39 -20.26 0.96
C TYR A 91 0.97 -19.85 2.31
N ILE A 92 0.22 -20.00 3.42
CA ILE A 92 0.66 -19.59 4.76
C ILE A 92 1.95 -20.33 5.15
N SER A 93 1.92 -21.65 5.19
CA SER A 93 3.11 -22.46 5.53
C SER A 93 4.13 -22.44 4.41
N LYS A 94 3.70 -22.49 3.15
CA LYS A 94 4.59 -22.54 1.98
C LYS A 94 5.53 -21.35 1.87
N TYR A 95 5.04 -20.14 2.17
CA TYR A 95 5.81 -18.90 2.08
C TYR A 95 6.15 -18.32 3.46
N ASN A 96 5.93 -19.09 4.53
CA ASN A 96 6.17 -18.65 5.90
C ASN A 96 5.55 -17.27 6.20
N LEU A 97 4.26 -17.10 5.84
CA LEU A 97 3.55 -15.85 6.06
C LEU A 97 3.18 -15.72 7.54
N ASN A 98 3.73 -14.71 8.21
CA ASN A 98 3.53 -14.55 9.65
C ASN A 98 2.16 -13.91 9.93
N LYS A 99 1.39 -14.52 10.85
CA LYS A 99 0.08 -14.05 11.31
C LYS A 99 0.07 -12.60 11.77
N LEU A 100 1.14 -12.18 12.46
CA LEU A 100 1.22 -10.82 13.01
C LEU A 100 1.10 -9.75 11.93
N TYR A 101 1.63 -9.97 10.73
CA TYR A 101 1.50 -8.99 9.65
C TYR A 101 0.07 -8.82 9.16
N PHE A 102 -0.73 -9.88 9.15
CA PHE A 102 -2.16 -9.77 8.83
C PHE A 102 -2.93 -8.98 9.90
N ILE A 103 -2.61 -9.21 11.17
CA ILE A 103 -3.22 -8.46 12.29
C ILE A 103 -2.81 -6.98 12.24
N GLU A 104 -1.53 -6.66 11.95
CA GLU A 104 -1.08 -5.28 11.80
C GLU A 104 -1.80 -4.56 10.63
N ILE A 105 -2.10 -5.25 9.51
CA ILE A 105 -2.90 -4.67 8.43
C ILE A 105 -4.31 -4.30 8.94
N ILE A 106 -4.96 -5.19 9.68
CA ILE A 106 -6.29 -4.93 10.26
C ILE A 106 -6.22 -3.77 11.25
N ASP A 107 -5.16 -3.69 12.09
CA ASP A 107 -4.95 -2.59 13.04
C ASP A 107 -4.70 -1.26 12.32
N GLY A 108 -4.07 -1.30 11.14
CA GLY A 108 -3.95 -0.14 10.27
C GLY A 108 -5.29 0.38 9.76
N MET A 109 -6.19 -0.52 9.37
CA MET A 109 -7.56 -0.15 8.96
C MET A 109 -8.39 0.37 10.14
N GLU A 110 -8.17 -0.16 11.36
CA GLU A 110 -8.80 0.38 12.56
C GLU A 110 -8.30 1.81 12.85
N MET A 111 -7.02 2.13 12.56
CA MET A 111 -6.53 3.51 12.62
C MET A 111 -7.32 4.43 11.69
N ASP A 112 -7.63 4.02 10.47
CA ASP A 112 -8.41 4.83 9.51
C ASP A 112 -9.87 5.03 9.91
N LEU A 113 -10.43 4.13 10.73
CA LEU A 113 -11.75 4.34 11.35
C LEU A 113 -11.73 5.36 12.50
N ILE A 114 -10.61 5.43 13.24
CA ILE A 114 -10.53 6.20 14.49
C ILE A 114 -9.82 7.54 14.28
N PHE A 115 -8.73 7.53 13.51
CA PHE A 115 -7.85 8.69 13.34
C PHE A 115 -8.02 9.27 11.94
N ASN A 116 -8.38 10.54 11.89
CA ASN A 116 -8.37 11.33 10.65
C ASN A 116 -7.24 12.36 10.63
N ARG A 117 -6.36 12.33 11.64
CA ARG A 117 -5.21 13.25 11.83
C ARG A 117 -4.03 12.53 12.48
N TYR A 118 -2.84 12.96 12.11
CA TYR A 118 -1.56 12.48 12.65
C TYR A 118 -0.80 13.66 13.26
N LYS A 119 -0.44 13.59 14.54
CA LYS A 119 0.23 14.71 15.26
C LYS A 119 1.62 15.01 14.68
N ASN A 120 2.37 13.94 14.33
CA ASN A 120 3.74 14.01 13.84
C ASN A 120 4.06 12.83 12.92
N PHE A 121 5.23 12.87 12.29
CA PHE A 121 5.65 11.82 11.37
C PHE A 121 5.76 10.43 12.02
N LYS A 122 6.13 10.33 13.31
CA LYS A 122 6.23 9.02 14.00
C LYS A 122 4.87 8.29 14.02
N GLN A 123 3.77 9.01 14.25
CA GLN A 123 2.43 8.42 14.19
C GLN A 123 2.06 8.02 12.75
N LEU A 124 2.34 8.87 11.77
CA LEU A 124 2.11 8.54 10.36
C LEU A 124 2.96 7.35 9.91
N GLN A 125 4.20 7.26 10.37
CA GLN A 125 5.09 6.13 10.03
C GLN A 125 4.56 4.80 10.56
N LEU A 126 3.96 4.78 11.76
CA LEU A 126 3.30 3.58 12.30
C LEU A 126 2.13 3.16 11.40
N TYR A 127 1.31 4.11 10.94
CA TYR A 127 0.25 3.84 9.98
C TYR A 127 0.82 3.26 8.68
N CYS A 128 1.80 3.91 8.07
CA CYS A 128 2.45 3.42 6.84
C CYS A 128 3.05 2.01 7.02
N TYR A 129 3.63 1.72 8.19
CA TYR A 129 4.10 0.38 8.54
C TYR A 129 2.96 -0.63 8.48
N ARG A 130 1.86 -0.34 9.18
CA ARG A 130 0.71 -1.23 9.30
C ARG A 130 0.05 -1.54 7.97
N VAL A 131 -0.23 -0.52 7.17
CA VAL A 131 -1.01 -0.67 5.93
C VAL A 131 -0.19 -1.01 4.69
N ALA A 132 1.14 -0.83 4.72
CA ALA A 132 1.96 -1.00 3.52
C ALA A 132 3.25 -1.78 3.74
N SER A 133 4.04 -1.51 4.81
CA SER A 133 5.27 -2.27 5.06
C SER A 133 4.99 -3.75 5.31
N THR A 134 3.97 -4.07 6.10
CA THR A 134 3.55 -5.46 6.37
C THR A 134 3.15 -6.19 5.10
N VAL A 135 2.42 -5.51 4.19
CA VAL A 135 2.07 -6.05 2.87
C VAL A 135 3.32 -6.27 2.02
N GLY A 136 4.27 -5.33 2.06
CA GLY A 136 5.57 -5.46 1.39
C GLY A 136 6.36 -6.66 1.89
N ILE A 137 6.43 -6.87 3.21
CA ILE A 137 7.12 -7.99 3.85
C ILE A 137 6.45 -9.32 3.47
N LEU A 138 5.13 -9.44 3.56
CA LEU A 138 4.41 -10.64 3.11
C LEU A 138 4.65 -10.93 1.62
N SER A 139 4.66 -9.87 0.79
CA SER A 139 4.97 -10.00 -0.64
C SER A 139 6.40 -10.49 -0.88
N ALA A 140 7.39 -9.98 -0.12
CA ALA A 140 8.78 -10.40 -0.21
C ALA A 140 8.96 -11.89 0.14
N HIS A 141 8.23 -12.40 1.13
CA HIS A 141 8.18 -13.83 1.43
C HIS A 141 7.63 -14.64 0.24
N ILE A 142 6.56 -14.20 -0.41
CA ILE A 142 6.00 -14.87 -1.60
C ILE A 142 6.99 -14.82 -2.77
N PHE A 143 7.66 -13.69 -2.99
CA PHE A 143 8.68 -13.57 -4.03
C PHE A 143 9.89 -14.47 -3.74
N GLY A 144 10.18 -14.71 -2.46
CA GLY A 144 11.32 -15.46 -1.97
C GLY A 144 12.59 -14.60 -1.88
N PHE A 145 13.37 -14.81 -0.84
CA PHE A 145 14.64 -14.14 -0.59
C PHE A 145 15.63 -15.10 0.09
N LYS A 146 16.91 -14.75 0.03
CA LYS A 146 18.02 -15.45 0.67
C LYS A 146 18.67 -14.65 1.79
N ASP A 147 18.60 -13.32 1.69
CA ASP A 147 19.20 -12.39 2.62
C ASP A 147 18.10 -11.63 3.38
N ASN A 148 18.16 -11.68 4.72
CA ASN A 148 17.18 -10.99 5.58
C ASN A 148 17.16 -9.46 5.40
N LYS A 149 18.22 -8.84 4.84
CA LYS A 149 18.19 -7.42 4.44
C LYS A 149 17.05 -7.11 3.46
N THR A 150 16.61 -8.11 2.69
CA THR A 150 15.46 -7.97 1.80
C THR A 150 14.15 -7.67 2.54
N LEU A 151 14.02 -8.07 3.81
CA LEU A 151 12.87 -7.67 4.63
C LEU A 151 12.93 -6.17 5.00
N THR A 152 14.15 -5.64 5.26
CA THR A 152 14.35 -4.19 5.46
C THR A 152 14.08 -3.40 4.18
N TYR A 153 14.47 -3.92 3.03
CA TYR A 153 14.05 -3.39 1.72
C TYR A 153 12.52 -3.32 1.60
N ALA A 154 11.83 -4.43 1.84
CA ALA A 154 10.38 -4.52 1.72
C ALA A 154 9.65 -3.58 2.68
N HIS A 155 10.14 -3.46 3.92
CA HIS A 155 9.65 -2.51 4.93
C HIS A 155 9.75 -1.06 4.43
N ASN A 156 10.94 -0.62 4.03
CA ASN A 156 11.17 0.76 3.59
C ASN A 156 10.43 1.06 2.28
N LEU A 157 10.35 0.09 1.37
CA LEU A 157 9.58 0.25 0.14
C LEU A 157 8.09 0.43 0.43
N GLY A 158 7.52 -0.34 1.36
CA GLY A 158 6.13 -0.18 1.79
C GLY A 158 5.85 1.25 2.28
N ILE A 159 6.71 1.80 3.16
CA ILE A 159 6.59 3.19 3.62
C ILE A 159 6.65 4.16 2.44
N ALA A 160 7.62 4.01 1.52
CA ALA A 160 7.79 4.90 0.37
C ALA A 160 6.55 4.90 -0.55
N LEU A 161 5.99 3.72 -0.81
CA LEU A 161 4.78 3.56 -1.61
C LEU A 161 3.58 4.23 -0.95
N GLN A 162 3.40 4.06 0.37
CA GLN A 162 2.28 4.66 1.09
C GLN A 162 2.41 6.17 1.19
N LEU A 163 3.61 6.70 1.45
CA LEU A 163 3.85 8.15 1.40
C LEU A 163 3.53 8.72 0.02
N THR A 164 3.86 8.01 -1.05
CA THR A 164 3.51 8.42 -2.42
C THR A 164 1.99 8.43 -2.64
N ASN A 165 1.25 7.45 -2.10
CA ASN A 165 -0.21 7.43 -2.13
C ASN A 165 -0.79 8.66 -1.39
N ILE A 166 -0.32 8.92 -0.16
CA ILE A 166 -0.77 10.05 0.65
C ILE A 166 -0.55 11.39 -0.08
N ILE A 167 0.59 11.56 -0.73
CA ILE A 167 0.85 12.77 -1.52
C ILE A 167 -0.09 12.85 -2.72
N ARG A 168 -0.25 11.76 -3.47
CA ARG A 168 -1.11 11.69 -4.66
C ARG A 168 -2.58 11.98 -4.35
N ASP A 169 -3.06 11.45 -3.22
CA ASP A 169 -4.47 11.42 -2.88
C ASP A 169 -4.87 12.56 -1.90
N LEU A 170 -3.96 13.50 -1.61
CA LEU A 170 -4.14 14.57 -0.62
C LEU A 170 -5.49 15.30 -0.76
N GLY A 171 -5.90 15.64 -1.98
CA GLY A 171 -7.18 16.31 -2.23
C GLY A 171 -8.40 15.38 -2.11
N GLU A 172 -8.28 14.11 -2.43
CA GLU A 172 -9.37 13.14 -2.27
C GLU A 172 -9.57 12.79 -0.79
N ASP A 173 -8.48 12.64 -0.04
CA ASP A 173 -8.51 12.40 1.40
C ASP A 173 -9.11 13.59 2.14
N ALA A 174 -8.77 14.82 1.73
CA ALA A 174 -9.35 16.04 2.27
C ALA A 174 -10.88 16.10 2.10
N LYS A 175 -11.42 15.69 0.93
CA LYS A 175 -12.87 15.60 0.69
C LYS A 175 -13.58 14.59 1.62
N ARG A 176 -12.85 13.58 2.08
CA ARG A 176 -13.33 12.59 3.07
C ARG A 176 -13.08 13.04 4.52
N GLY A 177 -12.60 14.28 4.73
CA GLY A 177 -12.26 14.81 6.05
C GLY A 177 -10.96 14.26 6.64
N ARG A 178 -10.13 13.54 5.87
CA ARG A 178 -8.87 12.94 6.30
C ARG A 178 -7.68 13.82 5.94
N ILE A 179 -6.74 13.99 6.86
CA ILE A 179 -5.44 14.65 6.63
C ILE A 179 -4.34 13.75 7.17
N TYR A 180 -3.63 13.04 6.29
CA TYR A 180 -2.52 12.15 6.65
C TYR A 180 -1.22 12.93 6.89
N VAL A 181 -1.04 14.10 6.27
CA VAL A 181 0.14 14.93 6.50
C VAL A 181 0.23 15.32 7.98
N PRO A 182 1.40 15.17 8.62
CA PRO A 182 1.56 15.49 10.04
C PRO A 182 1.18 16.94 10.38
N LEU A 183 0.39 17.14 11.45
CA LEU A 183 -0.09 18.46 11.85
C LEU A 183 1.04 19.41 12.24
N ASP A 184 2.12 18.92 12.85
CA ASP A 184 3.30 19.70 13.19
C ASP A 184 4.01 20.25 11.94
N GLU A 185 3.92 19.55 10.80
CA GLU A 185 4.50 19.98 9.53
C GLU A 185 3.62 20.99 8.81
N LEU A 186 2.29 20.84 8.89
CA LEU A 186 1.36 21.88 8.43
C LEU A 186 1.60 23.19 9.20
N LYS A 187 1.73 23.10 10.53
CA LYS A 187 2.01 24.25 11.38
C LYS A 187 3.33 24.94 11.02
N LYS A 188 4.40 24.21 10.73
CA LYS A 188 5.70 24.77 10.31
C LYS A 188 5.62 25.57 9.00
N LEU A 189 4.68 25.22 8.13
CA LEU A 189 4.45 25.93 6.86
C LEU A 189 3.33 26.98 6.95
N ASN A 190 2.77 27.21 8.16
CA ASN A 190 1.61 28.07 8.37
C ASN A 190 0.44 27.68 7.43
N ILE A 191 0.16 26.38 7.33
CA ILE A 191 -0.99 25.84 6.60
C ILE A 191 -2.00 25.36 7.64
N SER A 192 -3.22 25.87 7.58
CA SER A 192 -4.31 25.42 8.43
C SER A 192 -4.97 24.15 7.89
N GLU A 193 -5.57 23.35 8.76
CA GLU A 193 -6.38 22.20 8.33
C GLU A 193 -7.54 22.62 7.42
N SER A 194 -8.13 23.80 7.67
CA SER A 194 -9.20 24.35 6.85
C SER A 194 -8.77 24.62 5.41
N GLU A 195 -7.51 25.06 5.18
CA GLU A 195 -6.97 25.26 3.83
C GLU A 195 -6.86 23.92 3.07
N ILE A 196 -6.44 22.85 3.76
CA ILE A 196 -6.39 21.51 3.17
C ILE A 196 -7.80 21.00 2.88
N LEU A 197 -8.71 21.03 3.86
CA LEU A 197 -10.06 20.48 3.74
C LEU A 197 -10.93 21.19 2.70
N LYS A 198 -10.73 22.51 2.52
CA LYS A 198 -11.42 23.31 1.52
C LYS A 198 -10.72 23.33 0.17
N ASN A 199 -9.64 22.57 0.02
CA ASN A 199 -8.83 22.50 -1.21
C ASN A 199 -8.37 23.88 -1.69
N ILE A 200 -7.98 24.77 -0.75
CA ILE A 200 -7.56 26.13 -1.07
C ILE A 200 -6.20 26.06 -1.78
N LYS A 201 -6.15 26.66 -2.96
CA LYS A 201 -4.90 26.74 -3.74
C LYS A 201 -3.99 27.81 -3.13
N ASP A 202 -2.86 27.38 -2.58
CA ASP A 202 -1.83 28.27 -2.01
C ASP A 202 -0.44 27.81 -2.45
N LYS A 203 0.49 28.75 -2.60
CA LYS A 203 1.91 28.46 -2.93
C LYS A 203 2.56 27.59 -1.86
N LYS A 204 2.17 27.69 -0.58
CA LYS A 204 2.65 26.86 0.53
C LYS A 204 2.38 25.38 0.31
N ILE A 205 1.31 25.01 -0.43
CA ILE A 205 1.02 23.61 -0.79
C ILE A 205 2.16 23.01 -1.63
N LYS A 206 2.79 23.81 -2.49
CA LYS A 206 4.00 23.36 -3.21
C LYS A 206 5.11 22.96 -2.25
N ASP A 207 5.40 23.79 -1.24
CA ASP A 207 6.46 23.50 -0.27
C ASP A 207 6.14 22.26 0.56
N LEU A 208 4.86 22.11 0.94
CA LEU A 208 4.36 20.90 1.61
C LEU A 208 4.64 19.65 0.76
N VAL A 209 4.20 19.65 -0.51
CA VAL A 209 4.37 18.52 -1.43
C VAL A 209 5.85 18.21 -1.65
N VAL A 210 6.69 19.24 -1.81
CA VAL A 210 8.15 19.07 -1.95
C VAL A 210 8.74 18.39 -0.72
N ASN A 211 8.37 18.82 0.49
CA ASN A 211 8.88 18.23 1.73
C ASN A 211 8.43 16.77 1.90
N GLN A 212 7.15 16.49 1.64
CA GLN A 212 6.64 15.09 1.67
C GLN A 212 7.34 14.22 0.63
N THR A 213 7.59 14.75 -0.56
CA THR A 213 8.29 14.02 -1.64
C THR A 213 9.73 13.71 -1.27
N LYS A 214 10.48 14.66 -0.68
CA LYS A 214 11.85 14.39 -0.19
C LYS A 214 11.86 13.23 0.81
N ARG A 215 10.88 13.17 1.70
CA ARG A 215 10.73 12.06 2.65
C ARG A 215 10.47 10.73 1.94
N ALA A 216 9.52 10.70 1.01
CA ALA A 216 9.25 9.48 0.24
C ALA A 216 10.50 9.03 -0.53
N GLN A 217 11.23 9.94 -1.18
CA GLN A 217 12.49 9.64 -1.88
C GLN A 217 13.56 9.08 -0.94
N TYR A 218 13.66 9.59 0.28
CA TYR A 218 14.56 9.03 1.29
C TYR A 218 14.26 7.56 1.58
N PHE A 219 12.98 7.19 1.76
CA PHE A 219 12.59 5.80 1.97
C PHE A 219 12.79 4.92 0.73
N TYR A 220 12.61 5.44 -0.49
CA TYR A 220 13.00 4.72 -1.71
C TYR A 220 14.49 4.40 -1.73
N LYS A 221 15.35 5.37 -1.42
CA LYS A 221 16.81 5.15 -1.34
C LYS A 221 17.16 4.14 -0.27
N LEU A 222 16.58 4.26 0.93
CA LEU A 222 16.78 3.26 1.99
C LEU A 222 16.35 1.85 1.54
N ALA A 223 15.24 1.73 0.84
CA ALA A 223 14.79 0.46 0.32
C ALA A 223 15.83 -0.13 -0.64
N ILE A 224 16.20 0.59 -1.69
CA ILE A 224 17.13 0.08 -2.71
C ILE A 224 18.50 -0.29 -2.11
N ASN A 225 19.02 0.51 -1.17
CA ASN A 225 20.29 0.23 -0.49
C ASN A 225 20.27 -1.05 0.36
N ASN A 226 19.08 -1.50 0.79
CA ASN A 226 18.92 -2.73 1.56
C ASN A 226 18.52 -3.93 0.69
N LEU A 227 18.30 -3.76 -0.61
CA LEU A 227 18.02 -4.89 -1.49
C LEU A 227 19.29 -5.66 -1.81
N SER A 228 19.39 -6.89 -1.27
CA SER A 228 20.50 -7.77 -1.56
C SER A 228 20.60 -8.10 -3.06
N ASN A 229 21.81 -8.09 -3.60
CA ASN A 229 22.06 -8.50 -4.99
C ASN A 229 21.60 -9.95 -5.26
N LEU A 230 21.67 -10.82 -4.23
CA LEU A 230 21.21 -12.22 -4.31
C LEU A 230 19.70 -12.32 -4.59
N ASP A 231 18.93 -11.30 -4.19
CA ASP A 231 17.48 -11.31 -4.22
C ASP A 231 16.87 -10.42 -5.30
N LYS A 232 17.65 -9.56 -5.96
CA LYS A 232 17.18 -8.64 -7.02
C LYS A 232 16.29 -9.35 -8.05
N LYS A 233 16.65 -10.56 -8.46
CA LYS A 233 15.88 -11.34 -9.43
C LYS A 233 14.51 -11.75 -8.89
N ASN A 234 14.45 -12.23 -7.66
CA ASN A 234 13.22 -12.67 -7.03
C ASN A 234 12.32 -11.48 -6.66
N GLN A 235 12.92 -10.36 -6.23
CA GLN A 235 12.22 -9.13 -5.85
C GLN A 235 11.87 -8.22 -7.03
N LYS A 236 12.03 -8.69 -8.28
CA LYS A 236 11.71 -7.93 -9.50
C LYS A 236 10.30 -7.30 -9.48
N PRO A 237 9.23 -7.99 -9.01
CA PRO A 237 7.91 -7.37 -8.92
C PRO A 237 7.88 -6.19 -7.96
N GLY A 238 8.59 -6.28 -6.82
CA GLY A 238 8.74 -5.17 -5.89
C GLY A 238 9.49 -3.98 -6.51
N LEU A 239 10.55 -4.25 -7.28
CA LEU A 239 11.28 -3.21 -8.04
C LEU A 239 10.41 -2.55 -9.11
N ILE A 240 9.56 -3.30 -9.80
CA ILE A 240 8.61 -2.75 -10.78
C ILE A 240 7.65 -1.78 -10.09
N MET A 241 7.10 -2.16 -8.92
CA MET A 241 6.25 -1.28 -8.14
C MET A 241 6.99 -0.03 -7.66
N ALA A 242 8.22 -0.21 -7.13
CA ALA A 242 9.07 0.91 -6.70
C ALA A 242 9.26 1.93 -7.82
N ASN A 243 9.59 1.47 -9.02
CA ASN A 243 9.88 2.33 -10.16
C ASN A 243 8.62 3.02 -10.71
N ILE A 244 7.47 2.32 -10.79
CA ILE A 244 6.20 2.92 -11.20
C ILE A 244 5.84 4.08 -10.27
N TYR A 245 5.93 3.87 -8.96
CA TYR A 245 5.57 4.86 -7.97
C TYR A 245 6.60 5.99 -7.84
N TYR A 246 7.88 5.70 -8.02
CA TYR A 246 8.93 6.72 -8.06
C TYR A 246 8.77 7.66 -9.25
N VAL A 247 8.42 7.12 -10.44
CA VAL A 247 8.09 7.93 -11.62
C VAL A 247 6.82 8.74 -11.40
N LEU A 248 5.79 8.17 -10.74
CA LEU A 248 4.59 8.90 -10.34
C LEU A 248 4.93 10.05 -9.40
N LEU A 249 5.74 9.82 -8.37
CA LEU A 249 6.20 10.84 -7.42
C LEU A 249 6.95 11.98 -8.14
N SER A 250 7.84 11.62 -9.08
CA SER A 250 8.57 12.59 -9.91
C SER A 250 7.63 13.41 -10.80
N LYS A 251 6.55 12.79 -11.29
CA LYS A 251 5.53 13.48 -12.08
C LYS A 251 4.74 14.46 -11.23
N ILE A 252 4.34 14.09 -10.00
CA ILE A 252 3.63 14.99 -9.07
C ILE A 252 4.39 16.30 -8.88
N ILE A 253 5.72 16.24 -8.68
CA ILE A 253 6.55 17.44 -8.52
C ILE A 253 6.59 18.30 -9.79
N LYS A 254 6.58 17.67 -10.99
CA LYS A 254 6.65 18.39 -12.27
C LYS A 254 5.32 18.98 -12.70
N ASP A 255 4.21 18.37 -12.34
CA ASP A 255 2.84 18.68 -12.81
C ASP A 255 2.15 19.74 -11.88
N ARG A 256 2.85 20.84 -11.53
CA ARG A 256 2.30 21.90 -10.67
C ARG A 256 1.81 21.37 -9.32
N PRO A 257 2.74 21.03 -8.41
CA PRO A 257 2.42 20.41 -7.12
C PRO A 257 1.46 21.24 -6.24
N GLU A 258 1.36 22.56 -6.47
CA GLU A 258 0.39 23.43 -5.81
C GLU A 258 -1.08 23.10 -6.16
N ASN A 259 -1.31 22.36 -7.24
CA ASN A 259 -2.66 21.96 -7.66
C ASN A 259 -3.08 20.59 -7.12
N ILE A 260 -2.24 19.90 -6.35
CA ILE A 260 -2.48 18.52 -5.90
C ILE A 260 -3.79 18.33 -5.14
N LEU A 261 -4.26 19.37 -4.44
CA LEU A 261 -5.53 19.34 -3.73
C LEU A 261 -6.74 19.25 -4.67
N ASN A 262 -6.60 19.76 -5.90
CA ASN A 262 -7.71 19.87 -6.87
C ASN A 262 -7.55 18.91 -8.06
N GLN A 263 -6.34 18.41 -8.31
CA GLN A 263 -6.02 17.60 -9.48
C GLN A 263 -5.14 16.42 -9.12
N LYS A 264 -5.68 15.22 -9.28
CA LYS A 264 -4.93 13.97 -9.05
C LYS A 264 -3.98 13.68 -10.20
N THR A 265 -2.70 13.50 -9.90
CA THR A 265 -1.69 13.08 -10.88
C THR A 265 -1.70 11.56 -11.02
N LEU A 266 -1.81 11.06 -12.24
CA LEU A 266 -1.81 9.63 -12.55
C LEU A 266 -0.83 9.29 -13.68
N LEU A 267 -0.38 8.04 -13.72
CA LEU A 267 0.31 7.45 -14.86
C LEU A 267 -0.67 6.66 -15.72
N THR A 268 -0.56 6.78 -17.04
CA THR A 268 -1.34 5.99 -17.99
C THR A 268 -0.98 4.50 -17.88
N LYS A 269 -1.89 3.61 -18.28
CA LYS A 269 -1.64 2.16 -18.34
C LYS A 269 -0.42 1.83 -19.21
N TYR A 270 -0.29 2.51 -20.35
CA TYR A 270 0.86 2.36 -21.24
C TYR A 270 2.17 2.73 -20.57
N ARG A 271 2.22 3.88 -19.86
CA ARG A 271 3.43 4.31 -19.14
C ARG A 271 3.83 3.34 -18.02
N LYS A 272 2.85 2.80 -17.29
CA LYS A 272 3.11 1.76 -16.28
C LYS A 272 3.70 0.50 -16.89
N LEU A 273 3.16 0.04 -18.03
CA LEU A 273 3.68 -1.12 -18.75
C LEU A 273 5.10 -0.88 -19.26
N GLN A 274 5.37 0.29 -19.84
CA GLN A 274 6.71 0.66 -20.29
C GLN A 274 7.73 0.63 -19.13
N ILE A 275 7.38 1.21 -17.97
CA ILE A 275 8.24 1.18 -16.78
C ILE A 275 8.47 -0.26 -16.32
N ALA A 276 7.43 -1.09 -16.31
CA ALA A 276 7.52 -2.49 -15.91
C ALA A 276 8.48 -3.27 -16.82
N LEU A 277 8.36 -3.11 -18.13
CA LEU A 277 9.23 -3.76 -19.13
C LEU A 277 10.68 -3.29 -18.98
N LEU A 278 10.94 -1.98 -18.92
CA LEU A 278 12.29 -1.45 -18.74
C LEU A 278 12.92 -1.92 -17.43
N THR A 279 12.16 -1.94 -16.33
CA THR A 279 12.63 -2.47 -15.04
C THR A 279 12.92 -3.97 -15.13
N PHE A 280 12.10 -4.73 -15.86
CA PHE A 280 12.34 -6.15 -16.09
C PHE A 280 13.70 -6.39 -16.78
N PHE A 281 14.13 -5.50 -17.66
CA PHE A 281 15.44 -5.48 -18.32
C PHE A 281 16.52 -4.68 -17.56
N ASN A 282 16.35 -4.51 -16.22
CA ASN A 282 17.32 -3.89 -15.29
C ASN A 282 17.53 -2.38 -15.48
N TYR A 283 16.59 -1.64 -16.08
CA TYR A 283 16.68 -0.19 -16.05
C TYR A 283 16.40 0.34 -14.64
N GLU A 284 17.31 1.19 -14.15
CA GLU A 284 17.21 1.79 -12.80
C GLU A 284 16.58 3.19 -12.90
N TRP A 285 15.49 3.40 -12.16
CA TRP A 285 14.78 4.67 -12.09
C TRP A 285 15.10 5.44 -10.79
N ILE A 286 15.38 4.70 -9.74
CA ILE A 286 15.72 5.25 -8.42
C ILE A 286 17.23 5.39 -8.35
N LYS A 287 17.72 6.63 -8.22
CA LYS A 287 19.14 6.99 -8.14
C LYS A 287 19.50 7.50 -6.75
#